data_817b2b38f95b0ec6c7c9d99328e06ada
#
_entry.id   817b2b38f95b0ec6c7c9d99328e06ada
#
_cell.length_a   1.000
_cell.length_b   1.000
_cell.length_c   1.000
_cell.angle_alpha   90.00
_cell.angle_beta   90.00
_cell.angle_gamma   90.00
#
_symmetry.space_group_name_H-M   'P 1'
#
loop_
_entity.id
_entity.type
_entity.pdbx_description
1 polymer ?
#
loop_
_entity_poly.entity_id
_entity_poly.type
_entity_poly.pdbx_seq_one_letter_code
_entity_poly.pdbx_strand_id
1 'polypeptide(L)'
;RTIEVGIRVNPLLSRRLRGPFTPPGSKFGFDVPSGEAAGAVRRIVSSSCLSLQAVHCHGYTRQYRPDAHRAHVAAVVKLLRRIEADLGIRIPILDFGGGFGSRYLMEAQGQTFRQFIHAMLEPLVGLRGDRQVIIEPGRYLVNDAAVCLTSVLTSKRTAHRRWALIDAGRNILPPRENAEYVVVPCQVSPGRTLYSVGDFLCVPSEPAPLSLVS
;
A
#
# COMPACT_ATOMS: atom_id res chain seq x y z
N ARG A 1 -3.43 -33.34 -15.33
CA ARG A 1 -3.73 -32.50 -14.17
C ARG A 1 -3.53 -31.05 -14.58
N THR A 2 -4.52 -30.20 -14.41
CA THR A 2 -4.43 -28.77 -14.69
C THR A 2 -4.04 -28.02 -13.42
N ILE A 3 -3.14 -27.03 -13.55
CA ILE A 3 -2.70 -26.17 -12.46
C ILE A 3 -3.43 -24.82 -12.59
N GLU A 4 -4.08 -24.41 -11.53
CA GLU A 4 -4.70 -23.09 -11.43
C GLU A 4 -3.65 -22.02 -11.18
N VAL A 5 -3.72 -20.94 -11.95
CA VAL A 5 -2.74 -19.84 -11.88
C VAL A 5 -3.44 -18.48 -11.92
N GLY A 6 -2.78 -17.48 -11.31
CA GLY A 6 -3.13 -16.08 -11.46
C GLY A 6 -2.00 -15.31 -12.15
N ILE A 7 -2.34 -14.18 -12.77
CA ILE A 7 -1.33 -13.25 -13.28
C ILE A 7 -1.34 -11.95 -12.50
N ARG A 8 -0.15 -11.41 -12.25
CA ARG A 8 -0.02 -10.04 -11.76
C ARG A 8 0.19 -9.09 -12.94
N VAL A 9 -0.58 -8.00 -12.96
CA VAL A 9 -0.53 -7.00 -14.02
C VAL A 9 -0.09 -5.63 -13.52
N ASN A 10 0.55 -4.86 -14.41
CA ASN A 10 0.90 -3.46 -14.19
C ASN A 10 0.10 -2.58 -15.15
N PRO A 11 -0.92 -1.84 -14.69
CA PRO A 11 -1.78 -1.04 -15.54
C PRO A 11 -1.13 0.27 -16.01
N LEU A 12 0.06 0.63 -15.50
CA LEU A 12 0.79 1.86 -15.82
C LEU A 12 -0.08 3.11 -15.75
N LEU A 13 -0.68 3.35 -14.61
CA LEU A 13 -1.47 4.56 -14.38
C LEU A 13 -0.66 5.84 -14.59
N SER A 14 -1.36 6.96 -14.83
CA SER A 14 -0.73 8.28 -14.94
C SER A 14 0.13 8.59 -13.70
N ARG A 15 1.15 9.44 -13.86
CA ARG A 15 2.10 9.78 -12.77
C ARG A 15 1.40 10.23 -11.48
N ARG A 16 0.25 10.90 -11.59
CA ARG A 16 -0.54 11.38 -10.44
C ARG A 16 -1.22 10.25 -9.66
N LEU A 17 -1.56 9.16 -10.33
CA LEU A 17 -2.40 8.09 -9.78
C LEU A 17 -1.65 6.79 -9.56
N ARG A 18 -0.45 6.63 -10.13
CA ARG A 18 0.33 5.40 -9.96
C ARG A 18 1.02 5.35 -8.59
N GLY A 19 1.09 4.15 -8.05
CA GLY A 19 1.86 3.89 -6.84
C GLY A 19 3.31 3.50 -7.13
N PRO A 20 4.12 3.32 -6.08
CA PRO A 20 5.54 2.98 -6.19
C PRO A 20 5.80 1.58 -6.77
N PHE A 21 4.80 0.70 -6.82
CA PHE A 21 4.94 -0.66 -7.35
C PHE A 21 4.53 -0.80 -8.82
N THR A 22 3.99 0.25 -9.41
CA THR A 22 3.53 0.27 -10.80
C THR A 22 4.17 1.36 -11.66
N PRO A 23 5.46 1.72 -11.52
CA PRO A 23 6.12 2.61 -12.46
C PRO A 23 6.38 1.90 -13.80
N PRO A 24 6.63 2.64 -14.87
CA PRO A 24 7.20 2.07 -16.10
C PRO A 24 8.49 1.32 -15.80
N GLY A 25 8.65 0.13 -16.36
CA GLY A 25 9.82 -0.72 -16.11
C GLY A 25 9.85 -1.38 -14.72
N SER A 26 8.71 -1.40 -14.01
CA SER A 26 8.60 -2.13 -12.75
C SER A 26 8.88 -3.61 -12.97
N LYS A 27 9.59 -4.22 -12.01
CA LYS A 27 9.73 -5.69 -11.97
C LYS A 27 8.43 -6.44 -11.62
N PHE A 28 7.39 -5.71 -11.21
CA PHE A 28 6.15 -6.27 -10.73
C PHE A 28 5.07 -6.26 -11.81
N GLY A 29 4.60 -7.45 -12.15
CA GLY A 29 3.47 -7.65 -13.04
C GLY A 29 3.79 -7.43 -14.51
N PHE A 30 2.99 -8.03 -15.37
CA PHE A 30 3.06 -7.85 -16.82
C PHE A 30 2.47 -6.49 -17.21
N ASP A 31 3.16 -5.76 -18.04
CA ASP A 31 2.70 -4.44 -18.49
C ASP A 31 1.45 -4.57 -19.36
N VAL A 32 0.43 -3.78 -19.03
CA VAL A 32 -0.84 -3.74 -19.78
C VAL A 32 -0.69 -2.97 -21.10
N PRO A 33 -0.11 -1.76 -21.12
CA PRO A 33 0.01 -0.98 -22.37
C PRO A 33 0.92 -1.61 -23.43
N SER A 34 1.98 -2.33 -23.02
CA SER A 34 2.86 -3.02 -23.96
C SER A 34 2.23 -4.25 -24.62
N GLY A 35 1.11 -4.74 -24.06
CA GLY A 35 0.46 -5.97 -24.48
C GLY A 35 1.02 -7.25 -23.85
N GLU A 36 2.04 -7.15 -22.99
CA GLU A 36 2.62 -8.33 -22.31
C GLU A 36 1.61 -9.06 -21.45
N ALA A 37 0.75 -8.32 -20.72
CA ALA A 37 -0.32 -8.92 -19.92
C ALA A 37 -1.25 -9.77 -20.78
N ALA A 38 -1.70 -9.26 -21.92
CA ALA A 38 -2.55 -10.02 -22.86
C ALA A 38 -1.80 -11.21 -23.48
N GLY A 39 -0.50 -11.05 -23.75
CA GLY A 39 0.37 -12.14 -24.22
C GLY A 39 0.50 -13.27 -23.20
N ALA A 40 0.70 -12.93 -21.93
CA ALA A 40 0.76 -13.90 -20.84
C ALA A 40 -0.56 -14.66 -20.68
N VAL A 41 -1.71 -13.97 -20.73
CA VAL A 41 -3.03 -14.61 -20.68
C VAL A 41 -3.21 -15.58 -21.84
N ARG A 42 -2.91 -15.18 -23.09
CA ARG A 42 -3.02 -16.07 -24.24
C ARG A 42 -2.17 -17.34 -24.07
N ARG A 43 -0.94 -17.24 -23.58
CA ARG A 43 -0.10 -18.41 -23.31
C ARG A 43 -0.70 -19.35 -22.27
N ILE A 44 -1.30 -18.81 -21.21
CA ILE A 44 -1.96 -19.64 -20.18
C ILE A 44 -3.18 -20.34 -20.78
N VAL A 45 -4.04 -19.61 -21.50
CA VAL A 45 -5.27 -20.15 -22.10
C VAL A 45 -4.96 -21.20 -23.17
N SER A 46 -3.86 -21.05 -23.91
CA SER A 46 -3.42 -22.04 -24.91
C SER A 46 -2.76 -23.28 -24.30
N SER A 47 -2.47 -23.27 -23.01
CA SER A 47 -1.81 -24.40 -22.34
C SER A 47 -2.83 -25.47 -21.94
N SER A 48 -2.53 -26.72 -22.21
CA SER A 48 -3.32 -27.86 -21.71
C SER A 48 -3.14 -28.13 -20.22
N CYS A 49 -2.11 -27.53 -19.60
CA CYS A 49 -1.74 -27.77 -18.20
C CYS A 49 -2.07 -26.61 -17.27
N LEU A 50 -2.52 -25.46 -17.78
CA LEU A 50 -2.77 -24.26 -16.98
C LEU A 50 -4.24 -23.82 -17.09
N SER A 51 -4.77 -23.29 -16.00
CA SER A 51 -6.08 -22.67 -15.92
C SER A 51 -5.97 -21.28 -15.28
N LEU A 52 -6.33 -20.24 -16.01
CA LEU A 52 -6.30 -18.87 -15.49
C LEU A 52 -7.49 -18.63 -14.55
N GLN A 53 -7.20 -18.44 -13.27
CA GLN A 53 -8.22 -18.21 -12.26
C GLN A 53 -8.23 -16.77 -11.71
N ALA A 54 -7.11 -16.07 -11.76
CA ALA A 54 -7.01 -14.77 -11.10
C ALA A 54 -6.25 -13.72 -11.89
N VAL A 55 -6.68 -12.47 -11.73
CA VAL A 55 -5.86 -11.29 -12.03
C VAL A 55 -5.57 -10.55 -10.74
N HIS A 56 -4.29 -10.31 -10.50
CA HIS A 56 -3.80 -9.55 -9.35
C HIS A 56 -3.18 -8.23 -9.80
N CYS A 57 -3.39 -7.18 -9.03
CA CYS A 57 -2.73 -5.91 -9.22
C CYS A 57 -2.50 -5.20 -7.88
N HIS A 58 -1.25 -5.03 -7.48
CA HIS A 58 -0.88 -4.30 -6.27
C HIS A 58 -0.05 -3.07 -6.65
N GLY A 59 -0.59 -1.88 -6.46
CA GLY A 59 0.01 -0.63 -6.92
C GLY A 59 0.56 0.26 -5.82
N TYR A 60 0.09 0.14 -4.60
CA TYR A 60 0.28 1.16 -3.58
C TYR A 60 0.94 0.67 -2.30
N THR A 61 1.47 1.64 -1.55
CA THR A 61 1.74 1.59 -0.12
C THR A 61 1.41 2.94 0.48
N ARG A 62 0.84 2.96 1.68
CA ARG A 62 0.45 4.19 2.39
C ARG A 62 -0.41 5.12 1.54
N GLN A 63 -1.38 4.55 0.84
CA GLN A 63 -2.31 5.32 0.02
C GLN A 63 -3.48 5.80 0.87
N TYR A 64 -3.66 7.12 0.88
CA TYR A 64 -4.72 7.81 1.63
C TYR A 64 -5.79 8.42 0.72
N ARG A 65 -5.81 8.05 -0.57
CA ARG A 65 -6.74 8.61 -1.55
C ARG A 65 -7.63 7.53 -2.14
N PRO A 66 -8.94 7.53 -1.82
CA PRO A 66 -9.90 6.57 -2.40
C PRO A 66 -9.97 6.62 -3.93
N ASP A 67 -9.83 7.84 -4.53
CA ASP A 67 -9.83 8.01 -5.98
C ASP A 67 -8.65 7.34 -6.69
N ALA A 68 -7.50 7.22 -6.03
CA ALA A 68 -6.36 6.47 -6.57
C ALA A 68 -6.66 4.97 -6.62
N HIS A 69 -7.26 4.40 -5.58
CA HIS A 69 -7.71 3.01 -5.58
C HIS A 69 -8.79 2.77 -6.64
N ARG A 70 -9.77 3.69 -6.78
CA ARG A 70 -10.79 3.60 -7.83
C ARG A 70 -10.17 3.55 -9.23
N ALA A 71 -9.23 4.45 -9.52
CA ALA A 71 -8.57 4.50 -10.82
C ALA A 71 -7.76 3.22 -11.11
N HIS A 72 -7.14 2.65 -10.07
CA HIS A 72 -6.42 1.38 -10.15
C HIS A 72 -7.35 0.23 -10.53
N VAL A 73 -8.44 0.06 -9.80
CA VAL A 73 -9.45 -0.97 -10.10
C VAL A 73 -10.05 -0.76 -11.50
N ALA A 74 -10.39 0.48 -11.87
CA ALA A 74 -10.94 0.79 -13.19
C ALA A 74 -10.00 0.38 -14.34
N ALA A 75 -8.69 0.56 -14.17
CA ALA A 75 -7.71 0.16 -15.18
C ALA A 75 -7.64 -1.37 -15.32
N VAL A 76 -7.69 -2.10 -14.21
CA VAL A 76 -7.72 -3.57 -14.22
C VAL A 76 -9.04 -4.08 -14.84
N VAL A 77 -10.16 -3.48 -14.50
CA VAL A 77 -11.48 -3.83 -15.07
C VAL A 77 -11.51 -3.61 -16.59
N LYS A 78 -10.91 -2.52 -17.06
CA LYS A 78 -10.79 -2.25 -18.51
C LYS A 78 -10.00 -3.35 -19.22
N LEU A 79 -8.87 -3.77 -18.65
CA LEU A 79 -8.07 -4.88 -19.16
C LEU A 79 -8.87 -6.18 -19.15
N LEU A 80 -9.52 -6.49 -18.02
CA LEU A 80 -10.32 -7.70 -17.85
C LEU A 80 -11.40 -7.81 -18.92
N ARG A 81 -12.22 -6.75 -19.11
CA ARG A 81 -13.27 -6.72 -20.15
C ARG A 81 -12.73 -7.01 -21.55
N ARG A 82 -11.55 -6.46 -21.87
CA ARG A 82 -10.91 -6.70 -23.16
C ARG A 82 -10.46 -8.16 -23.31
N ILE A 83 -9.74 -8.68 -22.30
CA ILE A 83 -9.26 -10.07 -22.33
C ILE A 83 -10.42 -11.07 -22.45
N GLU A 84 -11.47 -10.88 -21.66
CA GLU A 84 -12.62 -11.77 -21.64
C GLU A 84 -13.39 -11.73 -22.97
N ALA A 85 -13.53 -10.53 -23.56
CA ALA A 85 -14.16 -10.38 -24.88
C ALA A 85 -13.32 -11.01 -26.00
N ASP A 86 -12.00 -10.79 -25.99
CA ASP A 86 -11.10 -11.28 -27.04
C ASP A 86 -10.92 -12.81 -27.01
N LEU A 87 -10.99 -13.43 -25.84
CA LEU A 87 -10.67 -14.84 -25.65
C LEU A 87 -11.88 -15.72 -25.29
N GLY A 88 -13.06 -15.13 -25.10
CA GLY A 88 -14.27 -15.87 -24.70
C GLY A 88 -14.16 -16.55 -23.33
N ILE A 89 -13.27 -16.07 -22.47
CA ILE A 89 -13.03 -16.63 -21.13
C ILE A 89 -13.64 -15.75 -20.05
N ARG A 90 -13.71 -16.27 -18.84
CA ARG A 90 -14.07 -15.53 -17.64
C ARG A 90 -13.01 -15.76 -16.57
N ILE A 91 -12.56 -14.67 -15.92
CA ILE A 91 -11.60 -14.74 -14.82
C ILE A 91 -12.37 -14.55 -13.51
N PRO A 92 -12.47 -15.58 -12.65
CA PRO A 92 -13.36 -15.57 -11.51
C PRO A 92 -12.83 -14.79 -10.30
N ILE A 93 -11.51 -14.59 -10.17
CA ILE A 93 -10.88 -13.96 -9.00
C ILE A 93 -10.19 -12.67 -9.40
N LEU A 94 -10.54 -11.60 -8.70
CA LEU A 94 -9.94 -10.27 -8.88
C LEU A 94 -9.29 -9.83 -7.58
N ASP A 95 -7.96 -9.78 -7.56
CA ASP A 95 -7.19 -9.34 -6.41
C ASP A 95 -6.59 -7.95 -6.69
N PHE A 96 -7.04 -6.96 -5.94
CA PHE A 96 -6.60 -5.58 -6.08
C PHE A 96 -5.48 -5.19 -5.13
N GLY A 97 -4.94 -6.15 -4.38
CA GLY A 97 -3.87 -5.94 -3.44
C GLY A 97 -4.26 -5.06 -2.26
N GLY A 98 -3.27 -4.47 -1.66
CA GLY A 98 -3.44 -3.63 -0.49
C GLY A 98 -2.95 -2.20 -0.69
N GLY A 99 -2.08 -1.80 0.21
CA GLY A 99 -1.45 -0.48 0.17
C GLY A 99 -2.26 0.61 0.84
N PHE A 100 -3.30 0.27 1.57
CA PHE A 100 -4.02 1.20 2.44
C PHE A 100 -3.08 1.74 3.53
N GLY A 101 -3.26 3.02 3.88
CA GLY A 101 -2.56 3.63 4.99
C GLY A 101 -2.96 3.05 6.35
N SER A 102 -2.33 3.52 7.43
CA SER A 102 -2.74 3.17 8.79
C SER A 102 -4.13 3.74 9.09
N ARG A 103 -4.89 3.00 9.91
CA ARG A 103 -6.23 3.42 10.33
C ARG A 103 -6.18 4.79 11.01
N TYR A 104 -5.25 4.97 11.95
CA TYR A 104 -5.09 6.22 12.68
C TYR A 104 -4.94 7.44 11.76
N LEU A 105 -4.04 7.37 10.77
CA LEU A 105 -3.83 8.49 9.85
C LEU A 105 -4.98 8.69 8.85
N MET A 106 -5.68 7.63 8.48
CA MET A 106 -6.89 7.74 7.67
C MET A 106 -7.99 8.49 8.41
N GLU A 107 -8.26 8.10 9.66
CA GLU A 107 -9.24 8.74 10.53
C GLU A 107 -8.87 10.21 10.83
N ALA A 108 -7.58 10.50 11.09
CA ALA A 108 -7.09 11.86 11.26
C ALA A 108 -7.29 12.77 10.04
N GLN A 109 -7.41 12.18 8.84
CA GLN A 109 -7.75 12.88 7.60
C GLN A 109 -9.26 12.88 7.30
N GLY A 110 -10.08 12.44 8.23
CA GLY A 110 -11.54 12.35 8.06
C GLY A 110 -11.97 11.26 7.08
N GLN A 111 -11.13 10.25 6.85
CA GLN A 111 -11.40 9.17 5.91
C GLN A 111 -11.73 7.88 6.63
N THR A 112 -12.54 7.06 6.00
CA THR A 112 -12.93 5.75 6.51
C THR A 112 -12.57 4.65 5.51
N PHE A 113 -12.31 3.46 5.99
CA PHE A 113 -12.07 2.30 5.13
C PHE A 113 -13.26 2.02 4.19
N ARG A 114 -14.47 2.30 4.65
CA ARG A 114 -15.69 2.19 3.84
C ARG A 114 -15.61 3.02 2.56
N GLN A 115 -15.11 4.25 2.62
CA GLN A 115 -14.94 5.10 1.43
C GLN A 115 -13.99 4.47 0.41
N PHE A 116 -12.90 3.82 0.86
CA PHE A 116 -12.00 3.10 -0.02
C PHE A 116 -12.68 1.91 -0.67
N ILE A 117 -13.41 1.10 0.11
CA ILE A 117 -14.15 -0.05 -0.43
C ILE A 117 -15.19 0.40 -1.45
N HIS A 118 -15.99 1.43 -1.16
CA HIS A 118 -16.96 1.98 -2.11
C HIS A 118 -16.28 2.44 -3.42
N ALA A 119 -15.19 3.18 -3.32
CA ALA A 119 -14.44 3.65 -4.48
C ALA A 119 -13.87 2.48 -5.32
N MET A 120 -13.44 1.40 -4.68
CA MET A 120 -12.93 0.20 -5.36
C MET A 120 -14.04 -0.63 -6.00
N LEU A 121 -15.22 -0.70 -5.40
CA LEU A 121 -16.34 -1.49 -5.92
C LEU A 121 -17.06 -0.80 -7.07
N GLU A 122 -17.03 0.53 -7.13
CA GLU A 122 -17.71 1.31 -8.18
C GLU A 122 -17.36 0.85 -9.61
N PRO A 123 -16.07 0.68 -10.01
CA PRO A 123 -15.72 0.22 -11.34
C PRO A 123 -16.14 -1.21 -11.68
N LEU A 124 -16.49 -2.02 -10.66
CA LEU A 124 -16.93 -3.40 -10.84
C LEU A 124 -18.41 -3.50 -11.23
N VAL A 125 -19.16 -2.42 -11.07
CA VAL A 125 -20.57 -2.38 -11.45
C VAL A 125 -20.73 -2.72 -12.95
N GLY A 126 -21.61 -3.66 -13.25
CA GLY A 126 -21.85 -4.12 -14.61
C GLY A 126 -20.85 -5.16 -15.12
N LEU A 127 -19.91 -5.65 -14.31
CA LEU A 127 -19.20 -6.88 -14.63
C LEU A 127 -20.16 -8.07 -14.54
N ARG A 128 -20.22 -8.87 -15.60
CA ARG A 128 -21.11 -10.06 -15.64
C ARG A 128 -20.58 -11.18 -14.75
N GLY A 129 -21.50 -11.87 -14.11
CA GLY A 129 -21.28 -13.09 -13.33
C GLY A 129 -20.64 -12.83 -11.97
N ASP A 130 -20.78 -13.83 -11.09
CA ASP A 130 -20.21 -13.80 -9.75
C ASP A 130 -18.68 -13.85 -9.80
N ARG A 131 -18.04 -13.01 -9.03
CA ARG A 131 -16.59 -12.93 -8.92
C ARG A 131 -16.18 -12.76 -7.47
N GLN A 132 -15.10 -13.43 -7.12
CA GLN A 132 -14.45 -13.18 -5.84
C GLN A 132 -13.57 -11.94 -5.99
N VAL A 133 -13.78 -10.97 -5.09
CA VAL A 133 -12.93 -9.80 -4.97
C VAL A 133 -12.07 -9.94 -3.73
N ILE A 134 -10.76 -9.86 -3.91
CA ILE A 134 -9.77 -9.95 -2.84
C ILE A 134 -9.11 -8.58 -2.66
N ILE A 135 -8.85 -8.22 -1.41
CA ILE A 135 -8.02 -7.10 -1.00
C ILE A 135 -7.03 -7.56 0.08
N GLU A 136 -5.86 -6.91 0.17
CA GLU A 136 -4.77 -7.28 1.06
C GLU A 136 -4.44 -6.14 2.06
N PRO A 137 -5.32 -5.80 3.01
CA PRO A 137 -5.18 -4.60 3.84
C PRO A 137 -4.20 -4.78 5.02
N GLY A 138 -2.97 -5.23 4.78
CA GLY A 138 -2.00 -5.56 5.82
C GLY A 138 -1.78 -4.45 6.84
N ARG A 139 -1.22 -3.31 6.42
CA ARG A 139 -0.92 -2.16 7.31
C ARG A 139 -2.17 -1.66 8.03
N TYR A 140 -3.26 -1.50 7.33
CA TYR A 140 -4.51 -1.02 7.91
C TYR A 140 -4.98 -1.89 9.10
N LEU A 141 -4.75 -3.19 9.04
CA LEU A 141 -5.19 -4.12 10.10
C LEU A 141 -4.23 -4.16 11.29
N VAL A 142 -2.93 -4.02 11.06
CA VAL A 142 -1.93 -4.35 12.10
C VAL A 142 -1.11 -3.15 12.60
N ASN A 143 -1.18 -1.99 11.97
CA ASN A 143 -0.34 -0.86 12.34
C ASN A 143 -0.58 -0.37 13.78
N ASP A 144 -1.80 -0.48 14.26
CA ASP A 144 -2.21 -0.03 15.60
C ASP A 144 -2.20 -1.18 16.63
N ALA A 145 -1.67 -2.35 16.27
CA ALA A 145 -1.71 -3.54 17.10
C ALA A 145 -0.60 -3.60 18.16
N ALA A 146 0.42 -2.75 18.05
CA ALA A 146 1.55 -2.75 18.98
C ALA A 146 2.08 -1.33 19.23
N VAL A 147 2.75 -1.17 20.36
CA VAL A 147 3.52 0.01 20.73
C VAL A 147 4.95 -0.40 21.06
N CYS A 148 5.89 0.48 20.74
CA CYS A 148 7.28 0.34 21.19
C CYS A 148 7.50 1.31 22.35
N LEU A 149 7.81 0.76 23.52
CA LEU A 149 8.25 1.56 24.68
C LEU A 149 9.73 1.85 24.53
N THR A 150 10.10 3.11 24.71
CA THR A 150 11.48 3.56 24.59
C THR A 150 11.76 4.63 25.62
N SER A 151 13.03 4.74 26.04
CA SER A 151 13.50 5.74 27.02
C SER A 151 14.28 6.82 26.30
N VAL A 152 14.16 8.05 26.78
CA VAL A 152 15.04 9.13 26.36
C VAL A 152 16.38 8.96 27.08
N LEU A 153 17.43 8.63 26.33
CA LEU A 153 18.79 8.50 26.85
C LEU A 153 19.40 9.83 27.20
N THR A 154 19.16 10.83 26.36
CA THR A 154 19.64 12.19 26.58
C THR A 154 18.86 13.18 25.72
N SER A 155 18.94 14.44 26.11
CA SER A 155 18.42 15.53 25.29
C SER A 155 19.53 16.56 25.03
N LYS A 156 19.50 17.18 23.87
CA LYS A 156 20.42 18.25 23.49
C LYS A 156 19.73 19.36 22.73
N ARG A 157 20.28 20.55 22.84
CA ARG A 157 19.86 21.71 22.07
C ARG A 157 20.92 22.06 21.02
N THR A 158 20.49 22.25 19.79
CA THR A 158 21.27 22.86 18.71
C THR A 158 20.73 24.26 18.44
N ALA A 159 21.35 25.00 17.49
CA ALA A 159 20.88 26.34 17.12
C ALA A 159 19.42 26.36 16.65
N HIS A 160 18.95 25.26 16.02
CA HIS A 160 17.66 25.23 15.36
C HIS A 160 16.69 24.15 15.89
N ARG A 161 17.17 23.24 16.76
CA ARG A 161 16.38 22.09 17.23
C ARG A 161 16.67 21.69 18.66
N ARG A 162 15.66 21.17 19.34
CA ARG A 162 15.83 20.36 20.55
C ARG A 162 15.68 18.90 20.17
N TRP A 163 16.56 18.05 20.64
CA TRP A 163 16.57 16.63 20.37
C TRP A 163 16.27 15.84 21.64
N ALA A 164 15.45 14.82 21.50
CA ALA A 164 15.34 13.71 22.43
C ALA A 164 15.94 12.48 21.75
N LEU A 165 17.06 11.99 22.26
CA LEU A 165 17.71 10.79 21.74
C LEU A 165 17.22 9.58 22.51
N ILE A 166 16.65 8.61 21.81
CA ILE A 166 16.00 7.44 22.38
C ILE A 166 16.84 6.16 22.17
N ASP A 167 16.57 5.14 23.00
CA ASP A 167 17.22 3.82 22.94
C ASP A 167 16.64 2.88 21.86
N ALA A 168 15.65 3.31 21.12
CA ALA A 168 15.11 2.59 19.95
C ALA A 168 15.61 3.26 18.66
N GLY A 169 16.20 2.50 17.78
CA GLY A 169 16.71 2.98 16.50
C GLY A 169 16.32 2.08 15.35
N ARG A 170 16.96 2.26 14.20
CA ARG A 170 16.72 1.46 12.98
C ARG A 170 16.91 -0.04 13.15
N ASN A 171 17.63 -0.46 14.18
CA ASN A 171 17.78 -1.86 14.55
C ASN A 171 16.48 -2.50 15.08
N ILE A 172 15.54 -1.68 15.55
CA ILE A 172 14.24 -2.11 16.09
C ILE A 172 13.10 -1.54 15.23
N LEU A 173 13.21 -0.26 14.88
CA LEU A 173 12.21 0.47 14.13
C LEU A 173 12.63 0.59 12.66
N PRO A 174 11.85 0.05 11.71
CA PRO A 174 12.14 0.25 10.28
C PRO A 174 12.24 1.75 9.93
N PRO A 175 12.99 2.10 8.87
CA PRO A 175 13.06 3.48 8.41
C PRO A 175 11.68 4.06 8.14
N ARG A 176 11.52 5.37 8.40
CA ARG A 176 10.23 6.06 8.26
C ARG A 176 9.62 5.93 6.86
N GLU A 177 10.44 5.85 5.82
CA GLU A 177 9.94 5.65 4.47
C GLU A 177 9.07 4.38 4.36
N ASN A 178 9.25 3.43 5.26
CA ASN A 178 8.55 2.15 5.28
C ASN A 178 7.54 2.01 6.42
N ALA A 179 7.47 2.99 7.34
CA ALA A 179 6.60 2.90 8.52
C ALA A 179 5.97 4.26 8.85
N GLU A 180 4.87 4.20 9.57
CA GLU A 180 4.14 5.35 10.08
C GLU A 180 4.16 5.28 11.59
N TYR A 181 5.04 6.06 12.21
CA TYR A 181 5.16 6.13 13.66
C TYR A 181 4.49 7.40 14.18
N VAL A 182 3.78 7.25 15.29
CA VAL A 182 3.35 8.34 16.14
C VAL A 182 4.07 8.19 17.46
N VAL A 183 4.80 9.22 17.89
CA VAL A 183 5.47 9.23 19.19
C VAL A 183 4.60 10.00 20.16
N VAL A 184 4.32 9.39 21.30
CA VAL A 184 3.57 10.00 22.39
C VAL A 184 4.35 9.86 23.69
N PRO A 185 4.37 10.88 24.56
CA PRO A 185 4.99 10.74 25.88
C PRO A 185 4.14 9.79 26.74
N CYS A 186 4.80 8.93 27.52
CA CYS A 186 4.10 8.09 28.50
C CYS A 186 3.48 8.90 29.64
N GLN A 187 4.02 10.09 29.91
CA GLN A 187 3.51 11.01 30.91
C GLN A 187 3.16 12.34 30.25
N VAL A 188 1.94 12.80 30.50
CA VAL A 188 1.51 14.11 30.02
C VAL A 188 2.09 15.17 30.97
N SER A 189 2.89 16.08 30.42
CA SER A 189 3.43 17.24 31.10
C SER A 189 2.67 18.50 30.66
N PRO A 190 2.48 19.49 31.51
CA PRO A 190 1.78 20.72 31.15
C PRO A 190 2.57 21.64 30.21
N GLY A 191 3.78 21.28 29.83
CA GLY A 191 4.61 22.04 28.88
C GLY A 191 4.23 21.81 27.42
N ARG A 192 4.66 22.73 26.54
CA ARG A 192 4.54 22.60 25.07
C ARG A 192 5.90 22.80 24.42
N THR A 193 6.87 22.00 24.76
CA THR A 193 8.20 22.05 24.16
C THR A 193 8.31 21.01 23.04
N LEU A 194 8.71 21.47 21.87
CA LEU A 194 8.85 20.65 20.68
C LEU A 194 10.23 20.01 20.63
N TYR A 195 10.29 18.69 20.48
CA TYR A 195 11.52 17.93 20.31
C TYR A 195 11.49 17.15 18.99
N SER A 196 12.61 17.12 18.30
CA SER A 196 12.87 16.10 17.27
C SER A 196 13.35 14.83 17.97
N VAL A 197 12.79 13.70 17.61
CA VAL A 197 13.21 12.41 18.15
C VAL A 197 14.27 11.81 17.26
N GLY A 198 15.42 11.50 17.82
CA GLY A 198 16.53 10.82 17.15
C GLY A 198 16.88 9.51 17.82
N ASP A 199 17.57 8.63 17.13
CA ASP A 199 18.12 7.42 17.71
C ASP A 199 19.58 7.60 18.15
N PHE A 200 20.13 6.57 18.76
CA PHE A 200 21.51 6.52 19.25
C PHE A 200 22.52 6.01 18.20
N LEU A 201 22.05 5.64 17.02
CA LEU A 201 22.89 5.13 15.95
C LEU A 201 23.57 6.27 15.17
N CYS A 202 24.76 6.03 14.66
CA CYS A 202 25.50 7.01 13.85
C CYS A 202 24.99 7.08 12.39
N VAL A 203 23.68 7.10 12.21
CA VAL A 203 23.04 7.17 10.90
C VAL A 203 22.31 8.51 10.81
N PRO A 204 22.50 9.31 9.75
CA PRO A 204 21.90 10.64 9.62
C PRO A 204 20.41 10.58 9.24
N SER A 205 19.63 9.77 9.94
CA SER A 205 18.21 9.61 9.71
C SER A 205 17.45 9.65 11.02
N GLU A 206 16.40 10.41 11.03
CA GLU A 206 15.48 10.50 12.15
C GLU A 206 14.53 9.28 12.09
N PRO A 207 14.39 8.47 13.16
CA PRO A 207 13.38 7.40 13.20
C PRO A 207 11.96 7.96 13.08
N ALA A 208 11.74 9.16 13.59
CA ALA A 208 10.51 9.93 13.37
C ALA A 208 10.82 11.42 13.47
N PRO A 209 10.44 12.28 12.53
CA PRO A 209 10.40 13.72 12.75
C PRO A 209 9.15 14.01 13.57
N LEU A 210 9.22 13.90 14.85
CA LEU A 210 8.09 14.06 15.73
C LEU A 210 8.41 15.02 16.82
N SER A 211 7.50 15.89 16.96
CA SER A 211 7.29 16.83 17.99
C SER A 211 6.75 16.12 19.22
N LEU A 212 7.60 15.74 20.13
CA LEU A 212 7.18 15.52 21.50
C LEU A 212 6.82 16.88 22.09
N VAL A 213 5.60 17.00 22.50
CA VAL A 213 5.15 18.13 23.31
C VAL A 213 5.24 17.68 24.75
N SER A 214 6.29 18.13 25.46
CA SER A 214 6.37 18.00 26.89
C SER A 214 5.71 19.18 27.59
#